data_4ac1481d4b4cdb2a20f32c9c766ad43c
#
_entry.id   4ac1481d4b4cdb2a20f32c9c766ad43c
#
_cell.length_a   1.000
_cell.length_b   1.000
_cell.length_c   1.000
_cell.angle_alpha   90.00
_cell.angle_beta   90.00
_cell.angle_gamma   90.00
#
_symmetry.space_group_name_H-M   'P 1'
#
loop_
_entity.id
_entity.type
_entity.pdbx_description
1 polymer ?
#
loop_
_entity_poly.entity_id
_entity_poly.type
_entity_poly.pdbx_seq_one_letter_code
_entity_poly.pdbx_strand_id
1 'polypeptide(L)'
;MHARQPAISREEFIALLDEHMPQVRQGGFAVRSLGYGCCTMDVAAGPETSRAGGTISGPTMFALADVALYGAVLSRIGAVPLAVTSNMTINFLRKPPLRPLLGEARLLKLGRKLAYGEVLIHSEGDADPVAHATGTYAIPG
;
A
#
# COMPACT_ATOMS: atom_id res chain seq x y z
N MET A 1 14.27 -22.63 9.90
CA MET A 1 13.26 -21.65 10.30
C MET A 1 12.28 -21.44 9.15
N HIS A 2 11.02 -21.52 9.44
CA HIS A 2 9.99 -21.36 8.44
C HIS A 2 9.44 -19.93 8.44
N ALA A 3 9.30 -19.34 7.27
CA ALA A 3 8.59 -18.09 7.15
C ALA A 3 7.13 -18.31 7.56
N ARG A 4 6.56 -17.36 8.30
CA ARG A 4 5.15 -17.42 8.66
C ARG A 4 4.31 -17.14 7.43
N GLN A 5 3.20 -17.86 7.34
CA GLN A 5 2.25 -17.63 6.27
C GLN A 5 1.36 -16.42 6.59
N PRO A 6 1.02 -15.60 5.61
CA PRO A 6 0.06 -14.52 5.84
C PRO A 6 -1.32 -15.10 6.17
N ALA A 7 -2.11 -14.34 6.90
CA ALA A 7 -3.45 -14.75 7.32
C ALA A 7 -4.43 -14.81 6.15
N ILE A 8 -4.13 -14.09 5.06
CA ILE A 8 -4.87 -14.20 3.79
C ILE A 8 -3.86 -14.31 2.65
N SER A 9 -4.28 -14.87 1.53
CA SER A 9 -3.44 -14.96 0.35
C SER A 9 -3.51 -13.65 -0.46
N ARG A 10 -2.57 -13.51 -1.40
CA ARG A 10 -2.59 -12.41 -2.36
C ARG A 10 -3.93 -12.39 -3.11
N GLU A 11 -4.40 -13.54 -3.56
CA GLU A 11 -5.64 -13.67 -4.31
C GLU A 11 -6.85 -13.32 -3.46
N GLU A 12 -6.84 -13.69 -2.19
CA GLU A 12 -7.91 -13.31 -1.26
C GLU A 12 -7.93 -11.80 -1.02
N PHE A 13 -6.77 -11.19 -0.92
CA PHE A 13 -6.68 -9.73 -0.76
C PHE A 13 -7.21 -9.02 -2.01
N ILE A 14 -6.83 -9.50 -3.21
CA ILE A 14 -7.35 -8.94 -4.47
C ILE A 14 -8.88 -9.04 -4.51
N ALA A 15 -9.43 -10.20 -4.15
CA ALA A 15 -10.87 -10.39 -4.14
C ALA A 15 -11.57 -9.46 -3.14
N LEU A 16 -10.97 -9.27 -1.97
CA LEU A 16 -11.49 -8.36 -0.96
C LEU A 16 -11.51 -6.91 -1.45
N LEU A 17 -10.44 -6.49 -2.12
CA LEU A 17 -10.39 -5.14 -2.70
C LEU A 17 -11.46 -4.98 -3.78
N ASP A 18 -11.61 -5.97 -4.67
CA ASP A 18 -12.60 -5.90 -5.74
C ASP A 18 -14.02 -5.81 -5.19
N GLU A 19 -14.30 -6.50 -4.10
CA GLU A 19 -15.63 -6.50 -3.47
C GLU A 19 -15.92 -5.20 -2.71
N HIS A 20 -14.97 -4.72 -1.92
CA HIS A 20 -15.20 -3.62 -0.98
C HIS A 20 -14.66 -2.28 -1.46
N MET A 21 -13.64 -2.27 -2.32
CA MET A 21 -12.97 -1.06 -2.78
C MET A 21 -12.60 -1.19 -4.25
N PRO A 22 -13.60 -1.30 -5.16
CA PRO A 22 -13.31 -1.48 -6.59
C PRO A 22 -12.55 -0.32 -7.21
N GLN A 23 -12.59 0.86 -6.60
CA GLN A 23 -11.83 2.03 -7.05
C GLN A 23 -10.32 1.79 -7.04
N VAL A 24 -9.82 0.82 -6.26
CA VAL A 24 -8.39 0.50 -6.23
C VAL A 24 -7.94 0.01 -7.60
N ARG A 25 -8.59 -1.02 -8.13
CA ARG A 25 -8.25 -1.55 -9.46
C ARG A 25 -8.56 -0.51 -10.55
N GLN A 26 -9.70 0.15 -10.44
CA GLN A 26 -10.12 1.16 -11.42
C GLN A 26 -9.13 2.32 -11.50
N GLY A 27 -8.46 2.66 -10.38
CA GLY A 27 -7.46 3.70 -10.34
C GLY A 27 -6.07 3.29 -10.83
N GLY A 28 -5.92 2.05 -11.28
CA GLY A 28 -4.64 1.57 -11.80
C GLY A 28 -3.72 0.97 -10.75
N PHE A 29 -4.24 0.67 -9.56
CA PHE A 29 -3.47 0.03 -8.49
C PHE A 29 -3.59 -1.49 -8.59
N ALA A 30 -2.50 -2.20 -8.37
CA ALA A 30 -2.48 -3.66 -8.41
C ALA A 30 -1.61 -4.21 -7.29
N VAL A 31 -1.98 -5.40 -6.80
CA VAL A 31 -1.23 -6.11 -5.77
C VAL A 31 -0.17 -6.98 -6.46
N ARG A 32 1.09 -6.74 -6.14
CA ARG A 32 2.18 -7.57 -6.65
C ARG A 32 2.46 -8.76 -5.76
N SER A 33 2.60 -8.53 -4.47
CA SER A 33 2.91 -9.59 -3.53
C SER A 33 2.35 -9.29 -2.16
N LEU A 34 2.11 -10.35 -1.40
CA LEU A 34 1.62 -10.25 -0.03
C LEU A 34 2.34 -11.31 0.79
N GLY A 35 2.99 -10.89 1.84
CA GLY A 35 3.66 -11.77 2.78
C GLY A 35 3.22 -11.47 4.20
N TYR A 36 3.79 -12.16 5.16
CA TYR A 36 3.45 -11.97 6.57
C TYR A 36 3.95 -10.60 7.06
N GLY A 37 3.02 -9.69 7.25
CA GLY A 37 3.33 -8.32 7.69
C GLY A 37 3.88 -7.41 6.60
N CYS A 38 3.75 -7.78 5.32
CA CYS A 38 4.24 -6.95 4.22
C CYS A 38 3.38 -7.10 2.98
N CYS A 39 3.42 -6.07 2.15
CA CYS A 39 2.65 -6.04 0.91
C CYS A 39 3.33 -5.10 -0.07
N THR A 40 3.47 -5.53 -1.32
CA THR A 40 3.95 -4.68 -2.40
C THR A 40 2.81 -4.47 -3.38
N MET A 41 2.53 -3.20 -3.66
CA MET A 41 1.56 -2.80 -4.68
C MET A 41 2.23 -1.92 -5.70
N ASP A 42 1.62 -1.83 -6.87
CA ASP A 42 2.06 -0.87 -7.88
C ASP A 42 0.90 0.01 -8.33
N VAL A 43 1.24 1.11 -8.98
CA VAL A 43 0.28 1.97 -9.65
C VAL A 43 0.81 2.31 -11.03
N ALA A 44 -0.07 2.23 -12.04
CA ALA A 44 0.28 2.51 -13.42
C ALA A 44 0.49 4.02 -13.61
N ALA A 45 1.35 4.38 -14.54
CA ALA A 45 1.51 5.76 -14.98
C ALA A 45 0.48 6.05 -16.07
N GLY A 46 -0.28 7.12 -15.93
CA GLY A 46 -1.29 7.50 -16.90
C GLY A 46 -1.92 8.82 -16.56
N PRO A 47 -2.92 9.27 -17.35
CA PRO A 47 -3.55 10.58 -17.12
C PRO A 47 -4.18 10.70 -15.73
N GLU A 48 -4.76 9.61 -15.22
CA GLU A 48 -5.44 9.65 -13.92
C GLU A 48 -4.48 9.72 -12.73
N THR A 49 -3.21 9.34 -12.93
CA THR A 49 -2.22 9.30 -11.84
C THR A 49 -1.20 10.41 -11.95
N SER A 50 -1.26 11.19 -13.03
CA SER A 50 -0.26 12.23 -13.31
C SER A 50 -0.70 13.59 -12.81
N ARG A 51 0.25 14.51 -12.85
CA ARG A 51 0.00 15.93 -12.62
C ARG A 51 0.85 16.74 -13.60
N ALA A 52 0.65 18.05 -13.61
CA ALA A 52 1.43 18.97 -14.43
C ALA A 52 2.93 18.74 -14.22
N GLY A 53 3.69 18.77 -15.33
CA GLY A 53 5.14 18.54 -15.28
C GLY A 53 5.57 17.12 -15.58
N GLY A 54 4.63 16.23 -15.95
CA GLY A 54 4.98 14.85 -16.32
C GLY A 54 5.45 14.01 -15.15
N THR A 55 4.77 14.08 -14.03
CA THR A 55 5.13 13.35 -12.81
C THR A 55 3.88 12.70 -12.21
N ILE A 56 4.07 11.71 -11.35
CA ILE A 56 2.98 11.09 -10.61
C ILE A 56 2.53 12.05 -9.49
N SER A 57 1.22 12.19 -9.30
CA SER A 57 0.68 13.13 -8.32
C SER A 57 0.90 12.67 -6.87
N GLY A 58 0.97 13.65 -5.95
CA GLY A 58 1.05 13.39 -4.52
C GLY A 58 -0.13 12.56 -4.00
N PRO A 59 -1.40 12.91 -4.34
CA PRO A 59 -2.53 12.09 -3.93
C PRO A 59 -2.45 10.63 -4.41
N THR A 60 -1.91 10.37 -5.60
CA THR A 60 -1.70 9.01 -6.09
C THR A 60 -0.71 8.26 -5.21
N MET A 61 0.40 8.92 -4.85
CA MET A 61 1.40 8.30 -3.96
C MET A 61 0.84 8.03 -2.58
N PHE A 62 0.01 8.95 -2.07
CA PHE A 62 -0.67 8.76 -0.78
C PHE A 62 -1.59 7.54 -0.84
N ALA A 63 -2.39 7.42 -1.90
CA ALA A 63 -3.30 6.29 -2.07
C ALA A 63 -2.55 4.97 -2.19
N LEU A 64 -1.43 4.95 -2.92
CA LEU A 64 -0.59 3.77 -3.05
C LEU A 64 -0.06 3.32 -1.68
N ALA A 65 0.45 4.26 -0.89
CA ALA A 65 0.94 3.97 0.45
C ALA A 65 -0.17 3.41 1.33
N ASP A 66 -1.36 4.01 1.27
CA ASP A 66 -2.48 3.63 2.13
C ASP A 66 -2.95 2.21 1.82
N VAL A 67 -3.15 1.87 0.56
CA VAL A 67 -3.64 0.54 0.19
C VAL A 67 -2.57 -0.53 0.41
N ALA A 68 -1.31 -0.22 0.16
CA ALA A 68 -0.22 -1.15 0.43
C ALA A 68 -0.12 -1.47 1.93
N LEU A 69 -0.26 -0.45 2.78
CA LEU A 69 -0.25 -0.66 4.22
C LEU A 69 -1.47 -1.46 4.67
N TYR A 70 -2.64 -1.22 4.07
CA TYR A 70 -3.84 -2.01 4.32
C TYR A 70 -3.57 -3.51 4.06
N GLY A 71 -2.91 -3.84 2.94
CA GLY A 71 -2.54 -5.21 2.64
C GLY A 71 -1.61 -5.81 3.69
N ALA A 72 -0.61 -5.04 4.13
CA ALA A 72 0.31 -5.50 5.17
C ALA A 72 -0.43 -5.77 6.49
N VAL A 73 -1.41 -4.94 6.84
CA VAL A 73 -2.24 -5.14 8.04
C VAL A 73 -3.05 -6.42 7.91
N LEU A 74 -3.80 -6.59 6.80
CA LEU A 74 -4.64 -7.76 6.61
C LEU A 74 -3.84 -9.04 6.50
N SER A 75 -2.60 -8.97 6.05
CA SER A 75 -1.72 -10.14 6.00
C SER A 75 -1.47 -10.74 7.39
N ARG A 76 -1.64 -9.94 8.44
CA ARG A 76 -1.46 -10.36 9.83
C ARG A 76 -2.76 -10.69 10.53
N ILE A 77 -3.83 -9.96 10.24
CA ILE A 77 -5.09 -10.08 11.00
C ILE A 77 -6.18 -10.84 10.23
N GLY A 78 -5.99 -11.08 8.94
CA GLY A 78 -6.97 -11.79 8.12
C GLY A 78 -7.92 -10.85 7.40
N ALA A 79 -9.00 -11.41 6.84
CA ALA A 79 -9.97 -10.66 6.05
C ALA A 79 -10.87 -9.80 6.96
N VAL A 80 -10.38 -8.62 7.30
CA VAL A 80 -11.08 -7.65 8.15
C VAL A 80 -11.26 -6.36 7.35
N PRO A 81 -12.23 -6.30 6.42
CA PRO A 81 -12.34 -5.15 5.51
C PRO A 81 -12.62 -3.83 6.23
N LEU A 82 -13.16 -3.87 7.45
CA LEU A 82 -13.46 -2.66 8.21
C LEU A 82 -12.26 -2.09 8.96
N ALA A 83 -11.08 -2.71 8.90
CA ALA A 83 -9.85 -2.07 9.37
C ALA A 83 -9.67 -0.77 8.59
N VAL A 84 -9.37 0.32 9.29
CA VAL A 84 -9.42 1.66 8.68
C VAL A 84 -8.20 2.48 9.06
N THR A 85 -7.75 3.30 8.12
CA THR A 85 -6.65 4.24 8.34
C THR A 85 -7.05 5.23 9.45
N SER A 86 -6.26 5.27 10.49
CA SER A 86 -6.42 6.23 11.58
C SER A 86 -5.54 7.45 11.35
N ASN A 87 -4.33 7.23 10.83
CA ASN A 87 -3.36 8.29 10.63
C ASN A 87 -2.39 7.85 9.55
N MET A 88 -1.95 8.78 8.72
CA MET A 88 -0.88 8.53 7.77
C MET A 88 -0.12 9.82 7.50
N THR A 89 1.19 9.74 7.59
CA THR A 89 2.11 10.83 7.26
C THR A 89 2.97 10.39 6.09
N ILE A 90 3.04 11.21 5.05
CA ILE A 90 3.88 10.93 3.90
C ILE A 90 4.85 12.08 3.68
N ASN A 91 6.10 11.74 3.39
CA ASN A 91 7.12 12.69 3.01
C ASN A 91 7.51 12.41 1.58
N PHE A 92 7.39 13.43 0.72
CA PHE A 92 7.78 13.36 -0.68
C PHE A 92 9.25 13.75 -0.76
N LEU A 93 10.09 12.81 -1.19
CA LEU A 93 11.54 12.98 -1.14
C LEU A 93 12.09 13.54 -2.43
N ARG A 94 11.47 13.22 -3.56
CA ARG A 94 11.83 13.76 -4.87
C ARG A 94 10.69 13.52 -5.85
N LYS A 95 10.71 14.27 -6.93
CA LYS A 95 9.69 14.20 -7.98
C LYS A 95 9.91 12.93 -8.82
N PRO A 96 8.95 11.98 -8.85
CA PRO A 96 9.13 10.78 -9.68
C PRO A 96 8.88 11.09 -11.16
N PRO A 97 9.60 10.44 -12.05
CA PRO A 97 9.23 10.48 -13.47
C PRO A 97 7.87 9.80 -13.67
N LEU A 98 7.24 10.05 -14.82
CA LEU A 98 5.94 9.45 -15.14
C LEU A 98 6.15 7.99 -15.57
N ARG A 99 6.36 7.13 -14.60
CA ARG A 99 6.56 5.68 -14.73
C ARG A 99 5.80 4.99 -13.60
N PRO A 100 5.50 3.69 -13.73
CA PRO A 100 4.87 2.95 -12.64
C PRO A 100 5.66 3.08 -11.34
N LEU A 101 4.94 3.20 -10.23
CA LEU A 101 5.53 3.25 -8.89
C LEU A 101 5.22 1.97 -8.15
N LEU A 102 6.16 1.56 -7.30
CA LEU A 102 5.97 0.47 -6.36
C LEU A 102 5.86 1.04 -4.95
N GLY A 103 4.91 0.52 -4.19
CA GLY A 103 4.78 0.81 -2.76
C GLY A 103 5.04 -0.47 -1.98
N GLU A 104 6.08 -0.45 -1.16
CA GLU A 104 6.48 -1.59 -0.34
C GLU A 104 6.16 -1.30 1.11
N ALA A 105 5.10 -1.93 1.61
CA ALA A 105 4.61 -1.74 2.97
C ALA A 105 5.07 -2.86 3.88
N ARG A 106 5.38 -2.51 5.13
CA ARG A 106 5.62 -3.50 6.17
C ARG A 106 5.10 -3.00 7.51
N LEU A 107 4.59 -3.93 8.30
CA LEU A 107 4.18 -3.63 9.66
C LEU A 107 5.39 -3.56 10.56
N LEU A 108 5.40 -2.57 11.44
CA LEU A 108 6.44 -2.39 12.46
C LEU A 108 5.94 -2.81 13.83
N LYS A 109 4.64 -2.64 14.09
CA LYS A 109 4.03 -2.99 15.37
C LYS A 109 2.58 -3.36 15.15
N LEU A 110 2.17 -4.50 15.70
CA LEU A 110 0.78 -4.94 15.66
C LEU A 110 0.29 -5.11 17.08
N GLY A 111 -0.68 -4.32 17.48
CA GLY A 111 -1.39 -4.46 18.73
C GLY A 111 -2.79 -5.01 18.49
N ARG A 112 -3.59 -5.07 19.54
CA ARG A 112 -4.95 -5.58 19.48
C ARG A 112 -5.89 -4.65 18.72
N LYS A 113 -5.68 -3.34 18.84
CA LYS A 113 -6.56 -2.32 18.27
C LYS A 113 -5.89 -1.45 17.23
N LEU A 114 -4.56 -1.42 17.20
CA LEU A 114 -3.81 -0.56 16.29
C LEU A 114 -2.69 -1.36 15.65
N ALA A 115 -2.47 -1.05 14.37
CA ALA A 115 -1.34 -1.59 13.60
C ALA A 115 -0.57 -0.40 13.05
N TYR A 116 0.75 -0.39 13.23
CA TYR A 116 1.61 0.69 12.77
C TYR A 116 2.63 0.15 11.78
N GLY A 117 2.81 0.85 10.67
CA GLY A 117 3.75 0.42 9.65
C GLY A 117 4.30 1.57 8.83
N GLU A 118 5.10 1.19 7.83
CA GLU A 118 5.71 2.14 6.92
C GLU A 118 5.62 1.64 5.49
N VAL A 119 5.73 2.58 4.55
CA VAL A 119 5.74 2.28 3.12
C VAL A 119 6.85 3.07 2.46
N LEU A 120 7.69 2.39 1.68
CA LEU A 120 8.63 3.03 0.80
C LEU A 120 8.06 3.01 -0.62
N ILE A 121 8.11 4.17 -1.29
CA ILE A 121 7.64 4.29 -2.67
C ILE A 121 8.82 4.62 -3.56
N HIS A 122 8.96 3.88 -4.64
CA HIS A 122 10.01 4.11 -5.64
C HIS A 122 9.51 3.79 -7.03
N SER A 123 10.17 4.34 -8.05
CA SER A 123 9.85 4.00 -9.43
C SER A 123 10.26 2.56 -9.71
N GLU A 124 9.50 1.89 -10.58
CA GLU A 124 9.85 0.55 -11.01
C GLU A 124 11.24 0.57 -11.64
N GLY A 125 12.10 -0.35 -11.17
CA GLY A 125 13.47 -0.45 -11.66
C GLY A 125 14.46 0.52 -11.02
N ASP A 126 14.03 1.37 -10.10
CA ASP A 126 14.88 2.33 -9.40
C ASP A 126 14.69 2.17 -7.89
N ALA A 127 15.77 1.83 -7.19
CA ALA A 127 15.73 1.56 -5.76
C ALA A 127 15.67 2.85 -4.91
N ASP A 128 16.00 4.01 -5.48
CA ASP A 128 15.98 5.27 -4.73
C ASP A 128 14.52 5.68 -4.43
N PRO A 129 14.16 5.86 -3.17
CA PRO A 129 12.78 6.19 -2.84
C PRO A 129 12.39 7.58 -3.30
N VAL A 130 11.15 7.72 -3.78
CA VAL A 130 10.55 9.00 -4.12
C VAL A 130 9.67 9.51 -2.99
N ALA A 131 9.23 8.63 -2.10
CA ALA A 131 8.42 9.00 -0.94
C ALA A 131 8.54 7.95 0.16
N HIS A 132 8.26 8.35 1.37
CA HIS A 132 8.22 7.47 2.55
C HIS A 132 7.00 7.86 3.38
N ALA A 133 6.23 6.86 3.79
CA ALA A 133 5.05 7.07 4.61
C ALA A 133 5.12 6.22 5.87
N THR A 134 4.52 6.72 6.94
CA THR A 134 4.20 5.94 8.13
C THR A 134 2.71 6.07 8.39
N GLY A 135 2.11 5.03 8.93
CA GLY A 135 0.67 5.05 9.16
C GLY A 135 0.22 4.09 10.23
N THR A 136 -0.97 4.37 10.74
CA THR A 136 -1.64 3.56 11.75
C THR A 136 -3.01 3.17 11.24
N TYR A 137 -3.33 1.88 11.38
CA TYR A 137 -4.67 1.36 11.11
C TYR A 137 -5.35 1.02 12.42
N ALA A 138 -6.64 1.36 12.52
CA ALA A 138 -7.49 0.95 13.62
C ALA A 138 -8.14 -0.38 13.24
N ILE A 139 -8.06 -1.35 14.16
CA ILE A 139 -8.61 -2.68 13.97
C ILE A 139 -9.93 -2.74 14.73
N PRO A 140 -11.05 -3.04 14.06
CA PRO A 140 -12.33 -3.17 14.75
C PRO A 140 -12.30 -4.35 15.71
N GLY A 141 -12.85 -4.14 16.88
CA GLY A 141 -12.75 -5.12 17.96
C GLY A 141 -14.03 -5.83 18.30
#